data_1073f3734098f6a3604a58cab3be941d
#
_entry.id   1073f3734098f6a3604a58cab3be941d
#
_cell.length_a   1.000
_cell.length_b   1.000
_cell.length_c   1.000
_cell.angle_alpha   90.00
_cell.angle_beta   90.00
_cell.angle_gamma   90.00
#
_symmetry.space_group_name_H-M   'P 1'
#
loop_
_entity.id
_entity.type
_entity.pdbx_description
1 polymer ?
#
loop_
_entity_poly.entity_id
_entity_poly.type
_entity_poly.pdbx_seq_one_letter_code
_entity_poly.pdbx_strand_id
1 'polypeptide(L)'
;MGRTLKIFAVLAAILAVLLGASVVFGTGIFARNSPSASARACPPSSPVTVGRIVVPAGPIAGYCQDRLINAAHVMMAARSLGIGPHTQAIGVMTALGESGLRVLDHGDAAGADSRGLFQQRDNGAWGTYADRMDPYISSLNFFTKLVSIPGWKNLSPGEAAHAVQVNEDPNHYDPYLPRAEAIVTALGS
;
A
#
# COMPACT_ATOMS: atom_id res chain seq x y z
N MET A 1 58.07 -9.05 -22.41
CA MET A 1 57.96 -8.21 -23.60
C MET A 1 56.59 -7.59 -23.56
N GLY A 2 56.36 -6.37 -23.21
CA GLY A 2 57.02 -5.12 -23.47
C GLY A 2 56.10 -4.22 -24.25
N ARG A 3 55.83 -3.08 -23.66
CA ARG A 3 55.49 -1.75 -24.21
C ARG A 3 54.11 -1.21 -23.83
N THR A 4 54.13 -0.35 -22.81
CA THR A 4 54.28 1.14 -22.66
C THR A 4 53.08 1.94 -23.15
N LEU A 5 52.33 2.47 -22.20
CA LEU A 5 52.21 3.87 -21.76
C LEU A 5 52.21 4.94 -22.86
N LYS A 6 51.12 5.70 -23.04
CA LYS A 6 51.22 7.13 -23.41
C LYS A 6 50.08 7.93 -22.80
N ILE A 7 50.49 8.81 -21.93
CA ILE A 7 49.79 9.97 -21.35
C ILE A 7 49.82 11.09 -22.39
N PHE A 8 48.70 11.81 -22.57
CA PHE A 8 48.76 13.18 -23.08
C PHE A 8 47.81 14.05 -22.27
N ALA A 9 48.42 14.91 -21.47
CA ALA A 9 47.82 16.08 -20.87
C ALA A 9 47.85 17.22 -21.89
N VAL A 10 46.77 17.98 -21.99
CA VAL A 10 46.80 19.32 -22.59
C VAL A 10 46.10 20.28 -21.65
N LEU A 11 46.96 21.12 -21.05
CA LEU A 11 46.58 22.38 -20.39
C LEU A 11 46.38 23.45 -21.48
N ALA A 12 45.27 24.22 -21.36
CA ALA A 12 45.20 25.55 -21.96
C ALA A 12 44.51 26.48 -20.99
N ALA A 13 45.31 27.35 -20.38
CA ALA A 13 44.85 28.50 -19.63
C ALA A 13 44.57 29.66 -20.61
N ILE A 14 43.44 30.35 -20.46
CA ILE A 14 43.23 31.69 -21.02
C ILE A 14 42.69 32.60 -19.91
N LEU A 15 43.52 33.60 -19.63
CA LEU A 15 43.32 34.76 -18.77
C LEU A 15 42.67 35.86 -19.62
N ALA A 16 41.62 36.55 -19.15
CA ALA A 16 41.37 37.99 -19.40
C ALA A 16 39.98 38.39 -18.86
N VAL A 17 39.99 39.30 -18.06
CA VAL A 17 39.79 40.74 -18.01
C VAL A 17 38.48 41.16 -17.36
N LEU A 18 38.65 41.81 -16.24
CA LEU A 18 37.69 42.59 -15.45
C LEU A 18 37.05 43.71 -16.26
N LEU A 19 35.73 43.78 -16.28
CA LEU A 19 35.01 45.05 -16.38
C LEU A 19 33.71 44.93 -15.58
N GLY A 20 33.58 45.80 -14.59
CA GLY A 20 32.49 45.82 -13.65
C GLY A 20 31.18 46.31 -14.27
N ALA A 21 30.14 45.64 -13.92
CA ALA A 21 28.79 46.16 -13.91
C ALA A 21 28.08 45.58 -12.68
N SER A 22 27.91 46.45 -11.67
CA SER A 22 27.11 46.14 -10.50
C SER A 22 25.64 46.08 -10.93
N VAL A 23 25.12 44.90 -11.21
CA VAL A 23 23.68 44.66 -11.33
C VAL A 23 23.20 44.19 -9.96
N VAL A 24 22.49 45.10 -9.29
CA VAL A 24 21.72 44.79 -8.09
C VAL A 24 20.59 43.83 -8.50
N PHE A 25 20.84 42.53 -8.40
CA PHE A 25 19.75 41.54 -8.48
C PHE A 25 19.06 41.55 -7.12
N GLY A 26 17.88 42.19 -7.13
CA GLY A 26 16.93 42.00 -6.06
C GLY A 26 16.67 40.48 -5.86
N THR A 27 17.00 39.98 -4.69
CA THR A 27 16.65 38.65 -4.24
C THR A 27 15.14 38.59 -3.99
N GLY A 28 14.37 38.51 -5.08
CA GLY A 28 13.01 38.05 -5.01
C GLY A 28 13.05 36.59 -4.60
N ILE A 29 12.82 36.32 -3.33
CA ILE A 29 12.55 35.00 -2.81
C ILE A 29 11.20 34.62 -3.43
N PHE A 30 11.22 34.07 -4.64
CA PHE A 30 10.08 33.30 -5.13
C PHE A 30 10.04 32.03 -4.26
N ALA A 31 9.34 32.13 -3.13
CA ALA A 31 8.81 30.96 -2.49
C ALA A 31 8.02 30.20 -3.57
N ARG A 32 8.63 29.19 -4.17
CA ARG A 32 7.90 28.18 -4.92
C ARG A 32 6.96 27.53 -3.91
N ASN A 33 5.73 28.06 -3.85
CA ASN A 33 4.61 27.30 -3.37
C ASN A 33 4.49 26.12 -4.34
N SER A 34 5.24 25.03 -4.05
CA SER A 34 4.87 23.74 -4.58
C SER A 34 3.43 23.54 -4.15
N PRO A 35 2.48 23.31 -5.07
CA PRO A 35 1.13 22.98 -4.64
C PRO A 35 1.29 21.73 -3.79
N SER A 36 1.10 21.88 -2.48
CA SER A 36 0.88 20.80 -1.56
C SER A 36 -0.12 19.91 -2.28
N ALA A 37 0.26 18.64 -2.56
CA ALA A 37 -0.65 17.71 -3.20
C ALA A 37 -1.90 17.69 -2.32
N SER A 38 -2.92 18.40 -2.78
CA SER A 38 -4.18 18.58 -2.08
C SER A 38 -4.68 17.16 -1.83
N ALA A 39 -4.60 16.70 -0.59
CA ALA A 39 -5.17 15.41 -0.23
C ALA A 39 -6.60 15.47 -0.77
N ARG A 40 -6.89 14.63 -1.77
CA ARG A 40 -8.17 14.68 -2.47
C ARG A 40 -9.25 14.48 -1.43
N ALA A 41 -10.04 15.53 -1.17
CA ALA A 41 -11.08 15.49 -0.17
C ALA A 41 -12.05 14.32 -0.48
N CYS A 42 -12.41 13.57 0.53
CA CYS A 42 -13.40 12.51 0.36
C CYS A 42 -14.77 13.11 0.06
N PRO A 43 -15.60 12.42 -0.74
CA PRO A 43 -16.99 12.82 -0.93
C PRO A 43 -17.71 12.90 0.43
N PRO A 44 -18.56 13.90 0.64
CA PRO A 44 -19.40 13.97 1.83
C PRO A 44 -20.28 12.72 1.91
N SER A 45 -20.28 12.05 3.06
CA SER A 45 -21.14 10.89 3.32
C SER A 45 -21.43 10.76 4.81
N SER A 46 -22.58 10.19 5.15
CA SER A 46 -22.89 9.83 6.54
C SER A 46 -22.06 8.61 6.94
N PRO A 47 -21.72 8.47 8.23
CA PRO A 47 -21.12 7.26 8.74
C PRO A 47 -22.00 6.03 8.47
N VAL A 48 -21.38 4.89 8.13
CA VAL A 48 -22.06 3.61 7.97
C VAL A 48 -21.53 2.60 8.97
N THR A 49 -22.32 1.56 9.29
CA THR A 49 -21.92 0.52 10.22
C THR A 49 -21.71 -0.80 9.48
N VAL A 50 -20.53 -1.42 9.66
CA VAL A 50 -20.19 -2.75 9.18
C VAL A 50 -20.02 -3.66 10.38
N GLY A 51 -20.98 -4.52 10.66
CA GLY A 51 -21.06 -5.27 11.89
C GLY A 51 -21.16 -4.33 13.10
N ARG A 52 -20.09 -4.23 13.91
CA ARG A 52 -19.98 -3.31 15.04
C ARG A 52 -18.99 -2.16 14.80
N ILE A 53 -18.50 -2.01 13.58
CA ILE A 53 -17.51 -1.00 13.23
C ILE A 53 -18.22 0.17 12.58
N VAL A 54 -18.08 1.36 13.15
CA VAL A 54 -18.57 2.60 12.55
C VAL A 54 -17.52 3.15 11.60
N VAL A 55 -17.90 3.31 10.34
CA VAL A 55 -17.02 3.77 9.26
C VAL A 55 -17.40 5.21 8.90
N PRO A 56 -16.53 6.20 9.18
CA PRO A 56 -16.79 7.60 8.85
C PRO A 56 -16.60 7.87 7.34
N ALA A 57 -16.93 9.08 6.90
CA ALA A 57 -16.66 9.52 5.52
C ALA A 57 -15.17 9.41 5.14
N GLY A 58 -14.28 9.55 6.11
CA GLY A 58 -12.82 9.63 5.92
C GLY A 58 -12.37 11.10 5.76
N PRO A 59 -11.11 11.33 5.33
CA PRO A 59 -10.12 10.30 5.07
C PRO A 59 -9.48 9.71 6.33
N ILE A 60 -9.21 8.42 6.32
CA ILE A 60 -8.32 7.76 7.29
C ILE A 60 -7.14 7.21 6.50
N ALA A 61 -5.92 7.58 6.86
CA ALA A 61 -4.69 7.22 6.14
C ALA A 61 -4.74 7.51 4.62
N GLY A 62 -5.54 8.50 4.21
CA GLY A 62 -5.74 8.90 2.81
C GLY A 62 -6.83 8.11 2.07
N TYR A 63 -7.59 7.24 2.74
CA TYR A 63 -8.67 6.44 2.16
C TYR A 63 -10.04 6.96 2.54
N CYS A 64 -10.95 7.03 1.56
CA CYS A 64 -12.34 7.42 1.75
C CYS A 64 -13.22 6.25 2.16
N GLN A 65 -14.47 6.54 2.50
CA GLN A 65 -15.42 5.60 3.10
C GLN A 65 -15.57 4.29 2.32
N ASP A 66 -15.61 4.32 0.99
CA ASP A 66 -15.72 3.14 0.13
C ASP A 66 -14.63 2.10 0.43
N ARG A 67 -13.38 2.57 0.61
CA ARG A 67 -12.24 1.71 0.96
C ARG A 67 -12.24 1.32 2.43
N LEU A 68 -12.66 2.24 3.30
CA LEU A 68 -12.76 2.00 4.74
C LEU A 68 -13.85 0.98 5.08
N ILE A 69 -14.94 0.91 4.31
CA ILE A 69 -15.95 -0.14 4.40
C ILE A 69 -15.31 -1.51 4.12
N ASN A 70 -14.49 -1.62 3.08
CA ASN A 70 -13.80 -2.87 2.77
C ASN A 70 -12.78 -3.24 3.88
N ALA A 71 -12.03 -2.26 4.41
CA ALA A 71 -11.18 -2.50 5.57
C ALA A 71 -11.97 -2.98 6.80
N ALA A 72 -13.16 -2.43 7.05
CA ALA A 72 -14.03 -2.89 8.13
C ALA A 72 -14.50 -4.34 7.93
N HIS A 73 -14.77 -4.78 6.70
CA HIS A 73 -15.07 -6.19 6.40
C HIS A 73 -13.86 -7.09 6.69
N VAL A 74 -12.64 -6.68 6.36
CA VAL A 74 -11.41 -7.40 6.71
C VAL A 74 -11.30 -7.55 8.23
N MET A 75 -11.48 -6.44 8.98
CA MET A 75 -11.43 -6.45 10.45
C MET A 75 -12.52 -7.32 11.06
N MET A 76 -13.73 -7.28 10.51
CA MET A 76 -14.86 -8.09 10.97
C MET A 76 -14.59 -9.58 10.77
N ALA A 77 -14.05 -9.99 9.62
CA ALA A 77 -13.67 -11.38 9.35
C ALA A 77 -12.59 -11.87 10.34
N ALA A 78 -11.58 -11.05 10.61
CA ALA A 78 -10.57 -11.37 11.61
C ALA A 78 -11.17 -11.53 13.01
N ARG A 79 -12.05 -10.60 13.42
CA ARG A 79 -12.73 -10.63 14.74
C ARG A 79 -13.60 -11.88 14.91
N SER A 80 -14.25 -12.37 13.84
CA SER A 80 -15.04 -13.62 13.90
C SER A 80 -14.21 -14.86 14.21
N LEU A 81 -12.90 -14.81 13.93
CA LEU A 81 -11.92 -15.84 14.27
C LEU A 81 -11.17 -15.55 15.59
N GLY A 82 -11.57 -14.54 16.36
CA GLY A 82 -10.89 -14.14 17.60
C GLY A 82 -9.53 -13.49 17.38
N ILE A 83 -9.27 -12.95 16.18
CA ILE A 83 -7.99 -12.36 15.79
C ILE A 83 -7.90 -10.90 16.25
N GLY A 84 -6.81 -10.57 16.95
CA GLY A 84 -6.57 -9.24 17.52
C GLY A 84 -6.11 -8.18 16.50
N PRO A 85 -6.03 -6.89 16.93
CA PRO A 85 -5.78 -5.75 16.04
C PRO A 85 -4.49 -5.84 15.21
N HIS A 86 -3.39 -6.30 15.78
CA HIS A 86 -2.13 -6.47 15.07
C HIS A 86 -2.29 -7.34 13.82
N THR A 87 -2.93 -8.49 13.95
CA THR A 87 -3.15 -9.41 12.82
C THR A 87 -4.27 -8.91 11.89
N GLN A 88 -5.25 -8.13 12.40
CA GLN A 88 -6.20 -7.41 11.54
C GLN A 88 -5.46 -6.47 10.58
N ALA A 89 -4.41 -5.78 11.07
CA ALA A 89 -3.58 -4.91 10.23
C ALA A 89 -2.86 -5.69 9.11
N ILE A 90 -2.44 -6.95 9.35
CA ILE A 90 -1.87 -7.79 8.30
C ILE A 90 -2.86 -8.02 7.15
N GLY A 91 -4.11 -8.33 7.44
CA GLY A 91 -5.13 -8.50 6.40
C GLY A 91 -5.43 -7.20 5.65
N VAL A 92 -5.55 -6.07 6.35
CA VAL A 92 -5.74 -4.75 5.72
C VAL A 92 -4.54 -4.37 4.86
N MET A 93 -3.32 -4.60 5.33
CA MET A 93 -2.07 -4.38 4.60
C MET A 93 -2.03 -5.20 3.30
N THR A 94 -2.39 -6.48 3.39
CA THR A 94 -2.44 -7.36 2.23
C THR A 94 -3.46 -6.87 1.21
N ALA A 95 -4.69 -6.55 1.63
CA ALA A 95 -5.72 -6.01 0.74
C ALA A 95 -5.34 -4.64 0.14
N LEU A 96 -4.54 -3.84 0.84
CA LEU A 96 -3.96 -2.61 0.29
C LEU A 96 -2.98 -2.91 -0.84
N GLY A 97 -2.10 -3.88 -0.67
CA GLY A 97 -1.14 -4.31 -1.69
C GLY A 97 -1.81 -4.93 -2.92
N GLU A 98 -2.83 -5.75 -2.73
CA GLU A 98 -3.52 -6.49 -3.79
C GLU A 98 -4.44 -5.61 -4.65
N SER A 99 -5.24 -4.76 -4.02
CA SER A 99 -6.31 -4.03 -4.71
C SER A 99 -6.43 -2.57 -4.32
N GLY A 100 -5.64 -2.10 -3.36
CA GLY A 100 -5.87 -0.81 -2.71
C GLY A 100 -7.23 -0.75 -2.00
N LEU A 101 -7.64 -1.83 -1.34
CA LEU A 101 -8.96 -1.99 -0.70
C LEU A 101 -10.14 -1.86 -1.66
N ARG A 102 -10.04 -2.38 -2.88
CA ARG A 102 -11.12 -2.43 -3.88
C ARG A 102 -11.55 -3.85 -4.16
N VAL A 103 -12.83 -4.07 -4.36
CA VAL A 103 -13.34 -5.32 -4.89
C VAL A 103 -13.22 -5.25 -6.41
N LEU A 104 -12.14 -5.83 -6.96
CA LEU A 104 -11.87 -5.82 -8.40
C LEU A 104 -12.43 -7.10 -9.04
N ASP A 105 -13.11 -6.94 -10.17
CA ASP A 105 -13.67 -8.02 -10.97
C ASP A 105 -12.73 -8.53 -12.08
N HIS A 106 -11.50 -8.08 -12.07
CA HIS A 106 -10.46 -8.42 -13.03
C HIS A 106 -9.11 -8.54 -12.31
N GLY A 107 -8.23 -9.34 -12.87
CA GLY A 107 -6.82 -9.40 -12.51
C GLY A 107 -5.97 -8.66 -13.54
N ASP A 108 -4.66 -8.82 -13.39
CA ASP A 108 -3.65 -8.31 -14.32
C ASP A 108 -3.21 -9.38 -15.34
N ALA A 109 -2.16 -9.07 -16.13
CA ALA A 109 -1.63 -9.99 -17.14
C ALA A 109 -1.02 -11.27 -16.51
N ALA A 110 -0.54 -11.20 -15.27
CA ALA A 110 0.03 -12.35 -14.55
C ALA A 110 -1.04 -13.24 -13.91
N GLY A 111 -2.22 -12.67 -13.65
CA GLY A 111 -3.32 -13.34 -12.97
C GLY A 111 -4.69 -12.88 -13.44
N ALA A 112 -5.03 -13.09 -14.73
CA ALA A 112 -6.28 -12.64 -15.33
C ALA A 112 -7.55 -13.14 -14.63
N ASP A 113 -7.47 -14.24 -13.90
CA ASP A 113 -8.54 -14.84 -13.09
C ASP A 113 -8.57 -14.34 -11.63
N SER A 114 -7.65 -13.45 -11.23
CA SER A 114 -7.63 -12.85 -9.91
C SER A 114 -8.85 -11.97 -9.67
N ARG A 115 -9.47 -12.06 -8.47
CA ARG A 115 -10.73 -11.37 -8.14
C ARG A 115 -10.73 -10.85 -6.72
N GLY A 116 -11.54 -9.81 -6.54
CA GLY A 116 -11.93 -9.30 -5.24
C GLY A 116 -10.86 -8.49 -4.52
N LEU A 117 -11.04 -8.38 -3.22
CA LEU A 117 -10.24 -7.55 -2.34
C LEU A 117 -8.79 -8.03 -2.22
N PHE A 118 -8.58 -9.35 -2.25
CA PHE A 118 -7.30 -10.02 -2.10
C PHE A 118 -6.74 -10.58 -3.42
N GLN A 119 -7.32 -10.25 -4.57
CA GLN A 119 -6.90 -10.75 -5.89
C GLN A 119 -6.70 -12.27 -5.91
N GLN A 120 -7.63 -13.00 -5.26
CA GLN A 120 -7.61 -14.45 -5.13
C GLN A 120 -7.87 -15.15 -6.47
N ARG A 121 -7.03 -16.17 -6.78
CA ARG A 121 -7.06 -16.90 -8.06
C ARG A 121 -8.15 -17.97 -8.08
N ASP A 122 -8.56 -18.36 -9.29
CA ASP A 122 -9.51 -19.47 -9.52
C ASP A 122 -8.79 -20.82 -9.54
N ASN A 123 -8.20 -21.18 -8.40
CA ASN A 123 -7.40 -22.40 -8.23
C ASN A 123 -8.00 -23.39 -7.22
N GLY A 124 -9.24 -23.17 -6.81
CA GLY A 124 -9.95 -23.98 -5.84
C GLY A 124 -9.62 -23.71 -4.37
N ALA A 125 -8.61 -22.88 -4.07
CA ALA A 125 -8.20 -22.59 -2.70
C ALA A 125 -9.07 -21.51 -2.01
N TRP A 126 -9.79 -20.69 -2.81
CA TRP A 126 -10.44 -19.46 -2.35
C TRP A 126 -11.95 -19.45 -2.55
N GLY A 127 -12.57 -20.63 -2.79
CA GLY A 127 -13.99 -20.75 -3.01
C GLY A 127 -14.45 -20.34 -4.43
N THR A 128 -15.72 -20.03 -4.54
CA THR A 128 -16.35 -19.64 -5.81
C THR A 128 -15.98 -18.22 -6.23
N TYR A 129 -16.39 -17.82 -7.44
CA TYR A 129 -16.29 -16.43 -7.89
C TYR A 129 -16.98 -15.46 -6.91
N ALA A 130 -18.19 -15.83 -6.44
CA ALA A 130 -18.96 -15.02 -5.50
C ALA A 130 -18.23 -14.86 -4.16
N ASP A 131 -17.60 -15.93 -3.65
CA ASP A 131 -16.82 -15.88 -2.40
C ASP A 131 -15.62 -14.94 -2.51
N ARG A 132 -14.91 -14.98 -3.64
CA ARG A 132 -13.76 -14.09 -3.90
C ARG A 132 -14.16 -12.63 -4.08
N MET A 133 -15.38 -12.36 -4.59
CA MET A 133 -15.92 -11.01 -4.76
C MET A 133 -16.58 -10.45 -3.49
N ASP A 134 -16.90 -11.26 -2.51
CA ASP A 134 -17.43 -10.81 -1.23
C ASP A 134 -16.28 -10.35 -0.31
N PRO A 135 -16.27 -9.07 0.15
CA PRO A 135 -15.18 -8.56 0.99
C PRO A 135 -15.01 -9.30 2.32
N TYR A 136 -16.11 -9.78 2.91
CA TYR A 136 -16.04 -10.51 4.17
C TYR A 136 -15.57 -11.95 3.97
N ILE A 137 -16.13 -12.66 2.99
CA ILE A 137 -15.80 -14.07 2.72
C ILE A 137 -14.37 -14.21 2.22
N SER A 138 -13.94 -13.36 1.28
CA SER A 138 -12.53 -13.37 0.83
C SER A 138 -11.54 -13.07 1.95
N SER A 139 -11.90 -12.17 2.87
CA SER A 139 -11.10 -11.90 4.08
C SER A 139 -11.08 -13.09 5.04
N LEU A 140 -12.22 -13.75 5.22
CA LEU A 140 -12.32 -14.95 6.07
C LEU A 140 -11.44 -16.07 5.52
N ASN A 141 -11.43 -16.27 4.21
CA ASN A 141 -10.56 -17.23 3.53
C ASN A 141 -9.08 -16.90 3.75
N PHE A 142 -8.70 -15.61 3.64
CA PHE A 142 -7.34 -15.15 3.92
C PHE A 142 -6.91 -15.51 5.37
N PHE A 143 -7.71 -15.13 6.37
CA PHE A 143 -7.36 -15.39 7.77
C PHE A 143 -7.41 -16.87 8.12
N THR A 144 -8.35 -17.63 7.57
CA THR A 144 -8.41 -19.09 7.75
C THR A 144 -7.13 -19.73 7.23
N LYS A 145 -6.65 -19.30 6.07
CA LYS A 145 -5.37 -19.77 5.53
C LYS A 145 -4.21 -19.35 6.41
N LEU A 146 -4.15 -18.09 6.86
CA LEU A 146 -3.09 -17.57 7.73
C LEU A 146 -2.97 -18.39 9.00
N VAL A 147 -4.06 -18.62 9.72
CA VAL A 147 -4.03 -19.35 11.00
C VAL A 147 -3.73 -20.85 10.83
N SER A 148 -3.86 -21.39 9.63
CA SER A 148 -3.47 -22.77 9.31
C SER A 148 -1.97 -22.97 9.10
N ILE A 149 -1.20 -21.89 8.94
CA ILE A 149 0.25 -21.95 8.71
C ILE A 149 0.97 -22.23 10.04
N PRO A 150 1.74 -23.33 10.19
CA PRO A 150 2.49 -23.57 11.41
C PRO A 150 3.44 -22.43 11.73
N GLY A 151 3.39 -21.92 12.96
CA GLY A 151 4.30 -20.85 13.41
C GLY A 151 3.97 -19.44 12.89
N TRP A 152 2.84 -19.22 12.25
CA TRP A 152 2.45 -17.93 11.67
C TRP A 152 2.57 -16.74 12.63
N LYS A 153 2.37 -16.97 13.94
CA LYS A 153 2.48 -15.92 14.97
C LYS A 153 3.89 -15.37 15.18
N ASN A 154 4.91 -16.09 14.69
CA ASN A 154 6.32 -15.69 14.79
C ASN A 154 6.82 -15.01 13.52
N LEU A 155 5.99 -14.93 12.48
CA LEU A 155 6.31 -14.24 11.24
C LEU A 155 6.15 -12.73 11.43
N SER A 156 6.99 -11.96 10.77
CA SER A 156 6.75 -10.53 10.59
C SER A 156 5.45 -10.30 9.79
N PRO A 157 4.83 -9.12 9.85
CA PRO A 157 3.62 -8.83 9.09
C PRO A 157 3.75 -9.11 7.59
N GLY A 158 4.86 -8.72 6.97
CA GLY A 158 5.13 -8.97 5.55
C GLY A 158 5.27 -10.45 5.23
N GLU A 159 6.07 -11.17 6.04
CA GLU A 159 6.20 -12.64 5.90
C GLU A 159 4.87 -13.36 6.05
N ALA A 160 4.03 -12.96 7.02
CA ALA A 160 2.72 -13.54 7.22
C ALA A 160 1.78 -13.31 6.02
N ALA A 161 1.77 -12.10 5.47
CA ALA A 161 1.01 -11.77 4.27
C ALA A 161 1.50 -12.57 3.06
N HIS A 162 2.83 -12.61 2.84
CA HIS A 162 3.46 -13.34 1.74
C HIS A 162 3.23 -14.86 1.83
N ALA A 163 3.22 -15.43 3.03
CA ALA A 163 2.95 -16.85 3.23
C ALA A 163 1.52 -17.28 2.82
N VAL A 164 0.57 -16.33 2.83
CA VAL A 164 -0.81 -16.57 2.39
C VAL A 164 -0.98 -16.24 0.91
N GLN A 165 -0.49 -15.08 0.49
CA GLN A 165 -0.59 -14.52 -0.87
C GLN A 165 0.81 -14.46 -1.49
N VAL A 166 1.24 -15.58 -2.06
CA VAL A 166 2.57 -15.73 -2.66
C VAL A 166 2.68 -14.86 -3.91
N ASN A 167 3.69 -13.98 -3.94
CA ASN A 167 4.07 -13.16 -5.09
C ASN A 167 5.60 -13.18 -5.28
N GLU A 168 6.11 -12.52 -6.31
CA GLU A 168 7.55 -12.54 -6.64
C GLU A 168 8.40 -11.75 -5.63
N ASP A 169 7.85 -10.66 -5.06
CA ASP A 169 8.55 -9.83 -4.07
C ASP A 169 8.09 -10.18 -2.65
N PRO A 170 8.95 -10.79 -1.82
CA PRO A 170 8.60 -11.14 -0.44
C PRO A 170 8.29 -9.92 0.45
N ASN A 171 8.75 -8.71 0.07
CA ASN A 171 8.52 -7.47 0.80
C ASN A 171 7.38 -6.62 0.20
N HIS A 172 6.63 -7.16 -0.76
CA HIS A 172 5.57 -6.46 -1.48
C HIS A 172 4.60 -5.71 -0.57
N TYR A 173 4.26 -6.29 0.58
CA TYR A 173 3.24 -5.73 1.48
C TYR A 173 3.78 -4.73 2.50
N ASP A 174 5.06 -4.76 2.85
CA ASP A 174 5.66 -3.96 3.93
C ASP A 174 5.37 -2.44 3.83
N PRO A 175 5.40 -1.80 2.65
CA PRO A 175 5.10 -0.38 2.52
C PRO A 175 3.68 0.03 2.93
N TYR A 176 2.76 -0.93 3.02
CA TYR A 176 1.36 -0.68 3.37
C TYR A 176 1.06 -0.80 4.87
N LEU A 177 1.96 -1.39 5.67
CA LEU A 177 1.74 -1.66 7.09
C LEU A 177 1.39 -0.39 7.90
N PRO A 178 2.09 0.73 7.79
CA PRO A 178 1.77 1.92 8.59
C PRO A 178 0.35 2.45 8.32
N ARG A 179 -0.11 2.36 7.07
CA ARG A 179 -1.47 2.77 6.71
C ARG A 179 -2.52 1.79 7.23
N ALA A 180 -2.23 0.50 7.18
CA ALA A 180 -3.11 -0.54 7.70
C ALA A 180 -3.31 -0.40 9.21
N GLU A 181 -2.23 -0.18 9.96
CA GLU A 181 -2.28 0.06 11.41
C GLU A 181 -3.08 1.32 11.76
N ALA A 182 -2.89 2.41 11.03
CA ALA A 182 -3.66 3.64 11.21
C ALA A 182 -5.16 3.42 10.97
N ILE A 183 -5.54 2.66 9.92
CA ILE A 183 -6.93 2.31 9.62
C ILE A 183 -7.51 1.44 10.73
N VAL A 184 -6.82 0.37 11.14
CA VAL A 184 -7.30 -0.55 12.18
C VAL A 184 -7.46 0.16 13.51
N THR A 185 -6.53 1.04 13.87
CA THR A 185 -6.62 1.85 15.11
C THR A 185 -7.84 2.77 15.06
N ALA A 186 -8.03 3.51 13.98
CA ALA A 186 -9.12 4.48 13.86
C ALA A 186 -10.51 3.82 13.78
N LEU A 187 -10.62 2.65 13.13
CA LEU A 187 -11.89 1.90 13.02
C LEU A 187 -12.12 0.95 14.22
N GLY A 188 -11.11 0.73 15.04
CA GLY A 188 -11.17 -0.17 16.18
C GLY A 188 -11.60 0.47 17.48
N SER A 189 -11.63 1.82 17.50
CA SER A 189 -11.98 2.67 18.67
C SER A 189 -13.47 2.69 18.96
#